data_19b5ecf599a18f55a64ea9cfcaf9fbd2
#
_entry.id   19b5ecf599a18f55a64ea9cfcaf9fbd2
#
_cell.length_a   1.000
_cell.length_b   1.000
_cell.length_c   1.000
_cell.angle_alpha   90.00
_cell.angle_beta   90.00
_cell.angle_gamma   90.00
#
_symmetry.space_group_name_H-M   'P 1'
#
loop_
_entity.id
_entity.type
_entity.pdbx_description
1 polymer ?
#
loop_
_entity_poly.entity_id
_entity_poly.type
_entity_poly.pdbx_seq_one_letter_code
_entity_poly.pdbx_strand_id
1 'polypeptide(L)' 'METDLNYFRRRAHEEREAAMKAQHASARRAHRDMADRYDELSDAIAAHHSALDRRLVSAL' A
#
# COMPACT_ATOMS: atom_id res chain seq x y z
N MET A 1 -12.10 10.02 -9.21
CA MET A 1 -11.65 8.62 -9.39
C MET A 1 -10.42 8.39 -8.51
N GLU A 2 -10.41 7.31 -7.77
CA GLU A 2 -9.29 7.01 -6.87
C GLU A 2 -8.06 6.53 -7.66
N THR A 3 -6.88 7.05 -7.33
CA THR A 3 -5.63 6.57 -7.93
C THR A 3 -5.26 5.20 -7.39
N ASP A 4 -4.42 4.45 -8.12
CA ASP A 4 -3.92 3.16 -7.65
C ASP A 4 -3.17 3.30 -6.33
N LEU A 5 -2.36 4.35 -6.18
CA LEU A 5 -1.62 4.61 -4.95
C LEU A 5 -2.58 4.79 -3.76
N ASN A 6 -3.59 5.63 -3.92
CA ASN A 6 -4.58 5.86 -2.86
C ASN A 6 -5.40 4.60 -2.57
N TYR A 7 -5.74 3.83 -3.60
CA TYR A 7 -6.44 2.56 -3.44
C TYR A 7 -5.63 1.59 -2.56
N PHE A 8 -4.36 1.38 -2.87
CA PHE A 8 -3.54 0.44 -2.11
C PHE A 8 -3.30 0.92 -0.67
N ARG A 9 -3.11 2.23 -0.46
CA ARG A 9 -2.98 2.79 0.89
C ARG A 9 -4.25 2.59 1.71
N ARG A 10 -5.40 2.83 1.11
CA ARG A 10 -6.69 2.61 1.76
C ARG A 10 -6.89 1.13 2.10
N ARG A 11 -6.56 0.25 1.16
CA ARG A 11 -6.72 -1.20 1.39
C ARG A 11 -5.79 -1.69 2.50
N ALA A 12 -4.56 -1.20 2.57
CA ALA A 12 -3.65 -1.55 3.67
C ALA A 12 -4.25 -1.16 5.02
N HIS A 13 -4.80 0.04 5.12
CA HIS A 13 -5.44 0.51 6.33
C HIS A 13 -6.65 -0.35 6.72
N GLU A 14 -7.52 -0.65 5.76
CA GLU A 14 -8.68 -1.50 5.99
C GLU A 14 -8.30 -2.90 6.48
N GLU A 15 -7.26 -3.48 5.90
CA GLU A 15 -6.78 -4.79 6.31
C GLU A 15 -6.19 -4.77 7.73
N ARG A 16 -5.49 -3.70 8.11
CA ARG A 16 -4.99 -3.56 9.48
C ARG A 16 -6.12 -3.41 10.49
N GLU A 17 -7.16 -2.69 10.15
CA GLU A 17 -8.34 -2.61 11.02
C GLU A 17 -9.03 -3.96 11.14
N ALA A 18 -9.16 -4.70 10.04
CA ALA A 18 -9.73 -6.04 10.07
C ALA A 18 -8.89 -6.99 10.96
N ALA A 19 -7.56 -6.86 10.91
CA ALA A 19 -6.68 -7.63 11.77
C ALA A 19 -6.94 -7.35 13.25
N MET A 20 -7.14 -6.08 13.61
CA MET A 20 -7.43 -5.70 15.00
C MET A 20 -8.76 -6.24 15.50
N LYS A 21 -9.74 -6.39 14.63
CA LYS A 21 -11.08 -6.87 14.96
C LYS A 21 -11.19 -8.40 14.89
N ALA A 22 -10.25 -9.08 14.25
CA ALA A 22 -10.31 -10.51 14.06
C ALA A 22 -10.12 -11.26 15.38
N GLN A 23 -10.95 -12.25 15.62
CA GLN A 23 -10.95 -13.02 16.88
C GLN A 23 -9.97 -14.20 16.85
N HIS A 24 -9.57 -14.65 15.66
CA HIS A 24 -8.68 -15.79 15.49
C HIS A 24 -7.30 -15.33 15.03
N ALA A 25 -6.26 -15.96 15.58
CA ALA A 25 -4.87 -15.61 15.26
C ALA A 25 -4.58 -15.80 13.77
N SER A 26 -5.13 -16.85 13.14
CA SER A 26 -4.93 -17.08 11.72
C SER A 26 -5.54 -15.97 10.86
N ALA A 27 -6.72 -15.48 11.23
CA ALA A 27 -7.37 -14.38 10.54
C ALA A 27 -6.58 -13.07 10.71
N ARG A 28 -6.11 -12.80 11.93
CA ARG A 28 -5.26 -11.62 12.18
C ARG A 28 -4.02 -11.63 11.32
N ARG A 29 -3.36 -12.78 11.24
CA ARG A 29 -2.15 -12.94 10.42
C ARG A 29 -2.45 -12.73 8.95
N ALA A 30 -3.53 -13.33 8.45
CA ALA A 30 -3.91 -13.18 7.04
C ALA A 30 -4.15 -11.71 6.68
N HIS A 31 -4.88 -10.97 7.53
CA HIS A 31 -5.14 -9.55 7.28
C HIS A 31 -3.86 -8.71 7.34
N ARG A 32 -2.95 -9.01 8.27
CA ARG A 32 -1.65 -8.32 8.33
C ARG A 32 -0.80 -8.59 7.10
N ASP A 33 -0.78 -9.82 6.62
CA ASP A 33 -0.03 -10.18 5.41
C ASP A 33 -0.59 -9.44 4.19
N MET A 34 -1.91 -9.32 4.09
CA MET A 34 -2.55 -8.55 3.02
C MET A 34 -2.21 -7.06 3.13
N ALA A 35 -2.22 -6.50 4.34
CA ALA A 35 -1.85 -5.10 4.55
C ALA A 35 -0.42 -4.84 4.11
N ASP A 36 0.52 -5.72 4.47
CA ASP A 36 1.92 -5.60 4.07
C ASP A 36 2.07 -5.65 2.55
N ARG A 37 1.30 -6.50 1.89
CA ARG A 37 1.28 -6.60 0.43
C ARG A 37 0.83 -5.30 -0.22
N TYR A 38 -0.25 -4.70 0.30
CA TYR A 38 -0.73 -3.42 -0.21
C TYR A 38 0.28 -2.30 0.03
N ASP A 39 0.99 -2.31 1.16
CA ASP A 39 2.07 -1.36 1.42
C ASP A 39 3.21 -1.50 0.41
N GLU A 40 3.63 -2.73 0.11
CA GLU A 40 4.65 -2.98 -0.89
C GLU A 40 4.24 -2.43 -2.26
N LEU A 41 2.99 -2.63 -2.65
CA LEU A 41 2.47 -2.11 -3.92
C LEU A 41 2.44 -0.59 -3.94
N SER A 42 2.01 0.05 -2.85
CA SER A 42 2.00 1.52 -2.79
C SER A 42 3.41 2.10 -2.76
N ASP A 43 4.34 1.46 -2.05
CA ASP A 43 5.73 1.90 -2.02
C ASP A 43 6.39 1.81 -3.40
N ALA A 44 6.09 0.76 -4.16
CA ALA A 44 6.60 0.58 -5.53
C ALA A 44 6.07 1.70 -6.45
N ILE A 45 4.79 2.04 -6.34
CA ILE A 45 4.21 3.13 -7.13
C ILE A 45 4.85 4.46 -6.76
N ALA A 46 4.99 4.76 -5.47
CA ALA A 46 5.60 6.00 -5.01
C ALA A 46 7.06 6.13 -5.48
N ALA A 47 7.82 5.04 -5.42
CA ALA A 47 9.21 5.02 -5.89
C ALA A 47 9.29 5.27 -7.39
N HIS A 48 8.37 4.71 -8.17
CA HIS A 48 8.31 4.92 -9.63
C HIS A 48 8.02 6.39 -9.94
N HIS A 49 7.05 7.01 -9.27
CA HIS A 49 6.72 8.42 -9.45
C HIS A 49 7.91 9.31 -9.11
N SER A 50 8.63 9.03 -8.03
CA SER A 50 9.83 9.79 -7.64
C SER A 50 10.94 9.67 -8.69
N ALA A 51 11.13 8.49 -9.27
CA ALA A 51 12.11 8.29 -10.34
C ALA A 51 11.76 9.08 -11.60
N LEU A 52 10.48 9.13 -11.97
CA LEU A 52 10.01 9.94 -13.10
C LEU A 52 10.24 11.41 -12.87
N ASP A 53 9.91 11.92 -11.68
CA ASP A 53 10.11 13.33 -11.33
C ASP A 53 11.59 13.73 -11.43
N ARG A 54 12.49 12.87 -10.94
CA ARG A 54 13.92 13.10 -11.02
C ARG A 54 14.42 13.15 -12.47
N ARG A 55 13.89 12.28 -13.33
CA ARG A 55 14.23 12.27 -14.76
C ARG A 55 13.79 13.54 -15.46
N LEU A 56 12.58 14.01 -15.16
CA LEU A 56 12.05 15.26 -15.72
C LEU A 56 12.91 16.46 -15.32
N VAL A 57 13.30 16.55 -14.06
CA VAL A 57 14.16 17.62 -13.56
C VAL A 57 15.54 17.57 -14.24
N SER A 58 16.09 16.38 -14.42
CA SER A 58 17.40 16.20 -15.05
C SER A 58 17.38 16.57 -16.54
N ALA A 59 16.24 16.48 -17.21
CA ALA A 59 16.09 16.82 -18.61
C ALA A 59 15.96 18.31 -18.87
N LEU A 60 15.67 19.09 -17.85
CA LEU A 60 15.55 20.55 -17.95
C LEU A 60 16.90 21.23 -17.82
#